data_89fb91e6b397e0ce824609734441ef9b
#
_entry.id   89fb91e6b397e0ce824609734441ef9b
#
_cell.length_a   1.000
_cell.length_b   1.000
_cell.length_c   1.000
_cell.angle_alpha   90.00
_cell.angle_beta   90.00
_cell.angle_gamma   90.00
#
_symmetry.space_group_name_H-M   'P 1'
#
loop_
_entity.id
_entity.type
_entity.pdbx_description
1 polymer ?
#
loop_
_entity_poly.entity_id
_entity_poly.type
_entity_poly.pdbx_seq_one_letter_code
_entity_poly.pdbx_strand_id
1 'polypeptide(L)'
;DHWQLGSYGVPALIAVIIAIAISFLIKESPEREGLPPTSEIIADTAHKAHRSSEAPHMSTREIFVKYVLKNKNAWYVSLVDTFVYMIRFGMLTWLPIYLLQVKGFSKAEMSVAFLFFEWAAIPSTIFAGYISDKFFKGYRMPPAIIAISIIFFCIFGYWQSESLLWVTFFAAIVGCLIYIPQFLASVQTM
;
A
#
# COMPACT_ATOMS: atom_id res chain seq x y z
N ASP A 1 -12.03 12.01 -31.27
CA ASP A 1 -11.05 11.66 -30.21
C ASP A 1 -11.69 11.78 -28.83
N HIS A 2 -12.28 10.68 -28.35
CA HIS A 2 -12.98 10.64 -27.06
C HIS A 2 -12.11 10.08 -25.92
N TRP A 3 -10.77 10.19 -26.04
CA TRP A 3 -9.84 9.66 -25.03
C TRP A 3 -10.04 10.32 -23.65
N GLN A 4 -10.44 11.58 -23.62
CA GLN A 4 -10.73 12.30 -22.38
C GLN A 4 -11.91 11.69 -21.62
N LEU A 5 -12.96 11.29 -22.34
CA LEU A 5 -14.10 10.60 -21.76
C LEU A 5 -13.70 9.23 -21.18
N GLY A 6 -12.87 8.46 -21.89
CA GLY A 6 -12.35 7.18 -21.39
C GLY A 6 -11.42 7.33 -20.18
N SER A 7 -10.52 8.31 -20.23
CA SER A 7 -9.48 8.46 -19.20
C SER A 7 -9.97 9.16 -17.94
N TYR A 8 -10.93 10.07 -18.03
CA TYR A 8 -11.42 10.85 -16.89
C TYR A 8 -12.92 10.65 -16.63
N GLY A 9 -13.74 10.59 -17.68
CA GLY A 9 -15.19 10.51 -17.54
C GLY A 9 -15.66 9.18 -16.96
N VAL A 10 -15.14 8.05 -17.46
CA VAL A 10 -15.51 6.72 -16.95
C VAL A 10 -15.06 6.51 -15.50
N PRO A 11 -13.80 6.78 -15.11
CA PRO A 11 -13.40 6.67 -13.71
C PRO A 11 -14.17 7.62 -12.78
N ALA A 12 -14.47 8.84 -13.23
CA ALA A 12 -15.27 9.78 -12.45
C ALA A 12 -16.70 9.27 -12.23
N LEU A 13 -17.32 8.72 -13.24
CA LEU A 13 -18.66 8.12 -13.15
C LEU A 13 -18.67 6.93 -12.17
N ILE A 14 -17.68 6.05 -12.27
CA ILE A 14 -17.51 4.92 -11.35
C ILE A 14 -17.33 5.43 -9.92
N ALA A 15 -16.51 6.45 -9.70
CA ALA A 15 -16.29 7.04 -8.37
C ALA A 15 -17.59 7.61 -7.78
N VAL A 16 -18.41 8.28 -8.59
CA VAL A 16 -19.72 8.79 -8.16
C VAL A 16 -20.66 7.64 -7.79
N ILE A 17 -20.72 6.58 -8.60
CA ILE A 17 -21.56 5.41 -8.31
C ILE A 17 -21.12 4.76 -6.98
N ILE A 18 -19.81 4.58 -6.78
CA ILE A 18 -19.26 4.02 -5.55
C ILE A 18 -19.57 4.93 -4.36
N ALA A 19 -19.41 6.25 -4.49
CA ALA A 19 -19.73 7.21 -3.43
C ALA A 19 -21.23 7.14 -3.03
N ILE A 20 -22.11 7.05 -4.00
CA ILE A 20 -23.55 6.87 -3.77
C ILE A 20 -23.81 5.52 -3.07
N ALA A 21 -23.22 4.43 -3.54
CA ALA A 21 -23.36 3.11 -2.92
C ALA A 21 -22.87 3.12 -1.46
N ILE A 22 -21.73 3.73 -1.19
CA ILE A 22 -21.17 3.88 0.17
C ILE A 22 -22.12 4.67 1.07
N SER A 23 -22.72 5.76 0.57
CA SER A 23 -23.67 6.58 1.34
C SER A 23 -24.91 5.79 1.78
N PHE A 24 -25.32 4.76 1.04
CA PHE A 24 -26.44 3.91 1.40
C PHE A 24 -26.02 2.68 2.24
N LEU A 25 -24.83 2.15 2.01
CA LEU A 25 -24.36 0.91 2.64
C LEU A 25 -23.65 1.14 3.98
N ILE A 26 -22.94 2.28 4.12
CA ILE A 26 -22.19 2.58 5.34
C ILE A 26 -23.03 3.50 6.22
N LYS A 27 -23.39 3.03 7.39
CA LYS A 27 -24.05 3.84 8.41
C LYS A 27 -22.99 4.60 9.20
N GLU A 28 -23.26 5.90 9.43
CA GLU A 28 -22.31 6.82 10.07
C GLU A 28 -22.03 6.53 11.55
N SER A 29 -22.91 5.79 12.23
CA SER A 29 -22.71 5.49 13.64
C SER A 29 -23.07 4.04 14.00
N PRO A 30 -22.35 3.40 14.94
CA PRO A 30 -22.66 2.07 15.45
C PRO A 30 -24.06 1.98 16.06
N GLU A 31 -24.57 3.07 16.60
CA GLU A 31 -25.90 3.15 17.22
C GLU A 31 -27.03 2.83 16.25
N ARG A 32 -26.87 3.18 14.96
CA ARG A 32 -27.83 2.83 13.90
C ARG A 32 -27.88 1.34 13.57
N GLU A 33 -26.87 0.60 13.98
CA GLU A 33 -26.79 -0.86 13.87
C GLU A 33 -27.20 -1.58 15.18
N GLY A 34 -27.65 -0.83 16.19
CA GLY A 34 -27.98 -1.37 17.50
C GLY A 34 -26.76 -1.75 18.36
N LEU A 35 -25.57 -1.26 17.99
CA LEU A 35 -24.36 -1.39 18.77
C LEU A 35 -24.28 -0.29 19.83
N PRO A 36 -23.58 -0.50 20.96
CA PRO A 36 -23.41 0.52 21.97
C PRO A 36 -22.69 1.75 21.40
N PRO A 37 -23.03 2.97 21.88
CA PRO A 37 -22.43 4.21 21.39
C PRO A 37 -20.91 4.18 21.57
N THR A 38 -20.20 4.78 20.62
CA THR A 38 -18.73 4.87 20.64
C THR A 38 -18.21 5.53 21.92
N SER A 39 -18.98 6.43 22.53
CA SER A 39 -18.65 7.04 23.83
C SER A 39 -18.57 6.03 24.96
N GLU A 40 -19.41 5.01 24.96
CA GLU A 40 -19.41 3.95 25.98
C GLU A 40 -18.20 2.99 25.80
N ILE A 41 -17.87 2.66 24.56
CA ILE A 41 -16.70 1.84 24.22
C ILE A 41 -15.40 2.60 24.56
N ILE A 42 -15.35 3.90 24.26
CA ILE A 42 -14.21 4.76 24.60
C ILE A 42 -14.12 4.94 26.13
N ALA A 43 -15.24 5.12 26.83
CA ALA A 43 -15.25 5.22 28.28
C ALA A 43 -14.76 3.93 28.96
N ASP A 44 -15.18 2.77 28.47
CA ASP A 44 -14.74 1.46 29.00
C ASP A 44 -13.25 1.22 28.71
N THR A 45 -12.77 1.64 27.57
CA THR A 45 -11.35 1.58 27.19
C THR A 45 -10.53 2.64 27.98
N ALA A 46 -11.08 3.83 28.19
CA ALA A 46 -10.47 4.89 28.99
C ALA A 46 -10.42 4.51 30.47
N HIS A 47 -11.47 3.87 31.03
CA HIS A 47 -11.45 3.35 32.40
C HIS A 47 -10.40 2.24 32.60
N LYS A 48 -10.16 1.41 31.58
CA LYS A 48 -9.04 0.44 31.58
C LYS A 48 -7.67 1.12 31.43
N ALA A 49 -7.59 2.19 30.64
CA ALA A 49 -6.37 2.98 30.46
C ALA A 49 -6.05 3.89 31.66
N HIS A 50 -7.07 4.49 32.31
CA HIS A 50 -6.89 5.30 33.52
C HIS A 50 -6.40 4.50 34.73
N ARG A 51 -6.57 3.18 34.75
CA ARG A 51 -5.96 2.31 35.76
C ARG A 51 -4.46 2.07 35.54
N SER A 52 -3.90 2.45 34.40
CA SER A 52 -2.51 2.16 34.05
C SER A 52 -1.63 3.37 33.79
N SER A 53 -2.12 4.59 33.78
CA SER A 53 -1.22 5.76 33.74
C SER A 53 -1.93 7.06 34.03
N GLU A 54 -1.54 7.75 35.09
CA GLU A 54 -1.48 9.20 35.14
C GLU A 54 -0.48 9.65 34.05
N ALA A 55 -0.92 9.70 32.80
CA ALA A 55 -0.11 10.24 31.73
C ALA A 55 0.01 11.76 31.95
N PRO A 56 1.21 12.31 32.19
CA PRO A 56 1.40 13.74 32.32
C PRO A 56 0.85 14.42 31.06
N HIS A 57 0.13 15.55 31.23
CA HIS A 57 -0.36 16.39 30.15
C HIS A 57 0.84 16.91 29.36
N MET A 58 1.28 16.16 28.35
CA MET A 58 2.39 16.55 27.49
C MET A 58 1.88 17.50 26.42
N SER A 59 2.61 18.57 26.18
CA SER A 59 2.35 19.47 25.08
C SER A 59 2.45 18.72 23.73
N THR A 60 1.64 19.10 22.74
CA THR A 60 1.71 18.53 21.38
C THR A 60 3.13 18.56 20.81
N ARG A 61 3.89 19.62 21.11
CA ARG A 61 5.30 19.76 20.73
C ARG A 61 6.19 18.70 21.40
N GLU A 62 5.97 18.42 22.67
CA GLU A 62 6.72 17.40 23.40
C GLU A 62 6.40 16.01 22.89
N ILE A 63 5.14 15.72 22.60
CA ILE A 63 4.71 14.47 21.96
C ILE A 63 5.40 14.30 20.62
N PHE A 64 5.36 15.31 19.76
CA PHE A 64 6.00 15.27 18.45
C PHE A 64 7.51 15.04 18.54
N VAL A 65 8.20 15.79 19.38
CA VAL A 65 9.65 15.65 19.54
C VAL A 65 10.02 14.30 20.12
N LYS A 66 9.31 13.83 21.16
CA LYS A 66 9.66 12.60 21.88
C LYS A 66 9.30 11.33 21.10
N TYR A 67 8.08 11.28 20.53
CA TYR A 67 7.57 10.06 19.89
C TYR A 67 7.80 9.99 18.38
N VAL A 68 8.03 11.13 17.72
CA VAL A 68 8.34 11.16 16.29
C VAL A 68 9.83 11.41 16.06
N LEU A 69 10.34 12.58 16.41
CA LEU A 69 11.71 12.97 16.06
C LEU A 69 12.79 12.16 16.78
N LYS A 70 12.59 11.80 18.05
CA LYS A 70 13.55 11.00 18.84
C LYS A 70 13.33 9.49 18.71
N ASN A 71 12.26 9.06 18.05
CA ASN A 71 11.97 7.64 17.88
C ASN A 71 12.75 7.07 16.70
N LYS A 72 13.79 6.31 16.98
CA LYS A 72 14.62 5.67 15.95
C LYS A 72 13.82 4.74 15.04
N ASN A 73 12.82 4.04 15.60
CA ASN A 73 11.99 3.13 14.82
C ASN A 73 11.13 3.88 13.78
N ALA A 74 10.61 5.07 14.13
CA ALA A 74 9.89 5.92 13.19
C ALA A 74 10.78 6.31 12.01
N TRP A 75 12.04 6.66 12.25
CA TRP A 75 13.01 6.98 11.20
C TRP A 75 13.34 5.78 10.31
N TYR A 76 13.54 4.59 10.90
CA TYR A 76 13.79 3.37 10.11
C TYR A 76 12.60 3.03 9.20
N VAL A 77 11.38 3.07 9.73
CA VAL A 77 10.17 2.80 8.94
C VAL A 77 10.01 3.84 7.82
N SER A 78 10.18 5.12 8.13
CA SER A 78 10.09 6.20 7.13
C SER A 78 11.15 6.07 6.03
N LEU A 79 12.36 5.64 6.38
CA LEU A 79 13.44 5.42 5.41
C LEU A 79 13.10 4.23 4.49
N VAL A 80 12.64 3.12 5.05
CA VAL A 80 12.20 1.95 4.27
C VAL A 80 11.08 2.35 3.32
N ASP A 81 10.08 3.07 3.82
CA ASP A 81 8.95 3.52 3.03
C ASP A 81 9.39 4.44 1.88
N THR A 82 10.31 5.36 2.15
CA THR A 82 10.91 6.23 1.13
C THR A 82 11.52 5.42 -0.02
N PHE A 83 12.34 4.40 0.27
CA PHE A 83 12.95 3.57 -0.76
C PHE A 83 11.92 2.71 -1.51
N VAL A 84 10.91 2.18 -0.82
CA VAL A 84 9.83 1.42 -1.45
C VAL A 84 9.06 2.31 -2.43
N TYR A 85 8.74 3.54 -2.04
CA TYR A 85 8.11 4.52 -2.91
C TYR A 85 9.00 4.92 -4.10
N MET A 86 10.31 5.07 -3.90
CA MET A 86 11.25 5.32 -5.01
C MET A 86 11.19 4.19 -6.06
N ILE A 87 11.22 2.94 -5.62
CA ILE A 87 11.12 1.79 -6.54
C ILE A 87 9.77 1.82 -7.26
N ARG A 88 8.67 2.00 -6.51
CA ARG A 88 7.32 2.01 -7.07
C ARG A 88 7.14 3.09 -8.13
N PHE A 89 7.41 4.34 -7.80
CA PHE A 89 7.27 5.45 -8.74
C PHE A 89 8.29 5.40 -9.86
N GLY A 90 9.49 4.90 -9.58
CA GLY A 90 10.50 4.61 -10.60
C GLY A 90 9.96 3.62 -11.62
N MET A 91 9.40 2.50 -11.19
CA MET A 91 8.79 1.51 -12.09
C MET A 91 7.60 2.10 -12.85
N LEU A 92 6.67 2.79 -12.17
CA LEU A 92 5.51 3.41 -12.81
C LEU A 92 5.90 4.39 -13.93
N THR A 93 6.92 5.19 -13.71
CA THR A 93 7.33 6.23 -14.66
C THR A 93 8.24 5.69 -15.75
N TRP A 94 9.23 4.87 -15.39
CA TRP A 94 10.29 4.45 -16.31
C TRP A 94 9.99 3.14 -17.03
N LEU A 95 9.13 2.27 -16.50
CA LEU A 95 8.79 0.99 -17.14
C LEU A 95 8.26 1.20 -18.57
N PRO A 96 7.25 2.07 -18.84
CA PRO A 96 6.78 2.30 -20.19
C PRO A 96 7.87 2.86 -21.11
N ILE A 97 8.65 3.82 -20.62
CA ILE A 97 9.73 4.47 -21.40
C ILE A 97 10.81 3.45 -21.73
N TYR A 98 11.23 2.65 -20.75
CA TYR A 98 12.26 1.63 -20.92
C TYR A 98 11.85 0.56 -21.92
N LEU A 99 10.62 0.08 -21.86
CA LEU A 99 10.10 -0.93 -22.80
C LEU A 99 10.05 -0.39 -24.24
N LEU A 100 9.61 0.85 -24.42
CA LEU A 100 9.51 1.46 -25.74
C LEU A 100 10.85 1.84 -26.32
N GLN A 101 11.72 2.50 -25.54
CA GLN A 101 12.94 3.15 -26.07
C GLN A 101 14.17 2.22 -26.00
N VAL A 102 14.28 1.39 -25.00
CA VAL A 102 15.45 0.53 -24.79
C VAL A 102 15.21 -0.88 -25.30
N LYS A 103 14.06 -1.48 -24.96
CA LYS A 103 13.73 -2.85 -25.41
C LYS A 103 13.10 -2.89 -26.80
N GLY A 104 12.66 -1.74 -27.35
CA GLY A 104 12.10 -1.66 -28.70
C GLY A 104 10.70 -2.30 -28.83
N PHE A 105 9.98 -2.49 -27.73
CA PHE A 105 8.65 -3.06 -27.76
C PHE A 105 7.63 -2.10 -28.38
N SER A 106 6.61 -2.66 -29.00
CA SER A 106 5.48 -1.88 -29.50
C SER A 106 4.66 -1.28 -28.36
N LYS A 107 3.86 -0.26 -28.66
CA LYS A 107 2.96 0.36 -27.67
C LYS A 107 1.97 -0.64 -27.08
N ALA A 108 1.50 -1.62 -27.87
CA ALA A 108 0.59 -2.65 -27.39
C ALA A 108 1.27 -3.59 -26.38
N GLU A 109 2.48 -4.05 -26.67
CA GLU A 109 3.26 -4.91 -25.78
C GLU A 109 3.63 -4.20 -24.49
N MET A 110 4.05 -2.94 -24.55
CA MET A 110 4.29 -2.11 -23.38
C MET A 110 3.03 -1.97 -22.52
N SER A 111 1.88 -1.71 -23.14
CA SER A 111 0.61 -1.56 -22.41
C SER A 111 0.20 -2.86 -21.71
N VAL A 112 0.44 -4.01 -22.32
CA VAL A 112 0.19 -5.33 -21.71
C VAL A 112 1.09 -5.52 -20.46
N ALA A 113 2.38 -5.28 -20.58
CA ALA A 113 3.31 -5.42 -19.45
C ALA A 113 2.96 -4.47 -18.30
N PHE A 114 2.60 -3.22 -18.61
CA PHE A 114 2.17 -2.23 -17.63
C PHE A 114 0.85 -2.61 -16.96
N LEU A 115 -0.11 -3.13 -17.71
CA LEU A 115 -1.38 -3.62 -17.20
C LEU A 115 -1.18 -4.76 -16.20
N PHE A 116 -0.34 -5.75 -16.52
CA PHE A 116 -0.04 -6.84 -15.60
C PHE A 116 0.68 -6.36 -14.32
N PHE A 117 1.56 -5.37 -14.44
CA PHE A 117 2.21 -4.74 -13.28
C PHE A 117 1.18 -4.14 -12.32
N GLU A 118 0.21 -3.36 -12.82
CA GLU A 118 -0.82 -2.70 -12.01
C GLU A 118 -1.88 -3.69 -11.48
N TRP A 119 -2.33 -4.62 -12.32
CA TRP A 119 -3.36 -5.58 -11.90
C TRP A 119 -2.86 -6.58 -10.85
N ALA A 120 -1.61 -6.96 -10.92
CA ALA A 120 -0.98 -7.81 -9.92
C ALA A 120 -0.91 -7.17 -8.52
N ALA A 121 -1.00 -5.85 -8.44
CA ALA A 121 -1.05 -5.11 -7.19
C ALA A 121 -2.36 -5.30 -6.41
N ILE A 122 -3.48 -5.52 -7.11
CA ILE A 122 -4.81 -5.60 -6.49
C ILE A 122 -4.88 -6.72 -5.43
N PRO A 123 -4.55 -7.98 -5.73
CA PRO A 123 -4.60 -9.06 -4.75
C PRO A 123 -3.50 -8.97 -3.69
N SER A 124 -2.41 -8.24 -3.96
CA SER A 124 -1.21 -8.27 -3.14
C SER A 124 -1.44 -7.78 -1.71
N THR A 125 -2.22 -6.72 -1.53
CA THR A 125 -2.53 -6.16 -0.20
C THR A 125 -3.35 -7.11 0.66
N ILE A 126 -4.29 -7.84 0.07
CA ILE A 126 -5.10 -8.86 0.75
C ILE A 126 -4.19 -10.02 1.16
N PHE A 127 -3.36 -10.50 0.24
CA PHE A 127 -2.40 -11.58 0.51
C PHE A 127 -1.33 -11.17 1.52
N ALA A 128 -0.91 -9.90 1.53
CA ALA A 128 0.07 -9.40 2.49
C ALA A 128 -0.39 -9.56 3.95
N GLY A 129 -1.63 -9.15 4.24
CA GLY A 129 -2.23 -9.34 5.56
C GLY A 129 -2.34 -10.81 5.92
N TYR A 130 -2.93 -11.61 5.04
CA TYR A 130 -3.11 -13.05 5.25
C TYR A 130 -1.79 -13.79 5.49
N ILE A 131 -0.76 -13.52 4.69
CA ILE A 131 0.58 -14.13 4.83
C ILE A 131 1.22 -13.73 6.16
N SER A 132 1.17 -12.43 6.49
CA SER A 132 1.71 -11.92 7.75
C SER A 132 1.07 -12.59 8.97
N ASP A 133 -0.25 -12.71 8.98
CA ASP A 133 -0.97 -13.26 10.13
C ASP A 133 -0.80 -14.78 10.24
N LYS A 134 -0.90 -15.51 9.13
CA LYS A 134 -0.87 -16.96 9.11
C LYS A 134 0.54 -17.55 9.29
N PHE A 135 1.53 -17.01 8.58
CA PHE A 135 2.89 -17.60 8.56
C PHE A 135 3.84 -16.90 9.53
N PHE A 136 3.61 -15.62 9.81
CA PHE A 136 4.51 -14.82 10.65
C PHE A 136 3.86 -14.39 11.97
N LYS A 137 2.72 -14.97 12.35
CA LYS A 137 2.01 -14.69 13.62
C LYS A 137 1.79 -13.18 13.87
N GLY A 138 1.52 -12.42 12.81
CA GLY A 138 1.33 -10.98 12.87
C GLY A 138 2.63 -10.15 12.86
N TYR A 139 3.81 -10.78 12.82
CA TYR A 139 5.05 -10.04 12.60
C TYR A 139 5.13 -9.54 11.16
N ARG A 140 5.19 -8.23 10.99
CA ARG A 140 5.05 -7.58 9.67
C ARG A 140 6.36 -7.35 8.94
N MET A 141 7.48 -7.26 9.70
CA MET A 141 8.80 -7.00 9.11
C MET A 141 9.34 -8.18 8.28
N PRO A 142 9.26 -9.47 8.71
CA PRO A 142 9.83 -10.56 7.93
C PRO A 142 9.23 -10.69 6.52
N PRO A 143 7.89 -10.68 6.30
CA PRO A 143 7.35 -10.75 4.95
C PRO A 143 7.70 -9.52 4.10
N ALA A 144 7.85 -8.34 4.69
CA ALA A 144 8.31 -7.15 3.97
C ALA A 144 9.75 -7.30 3.47
N ILE A 145 10.66 -7.81 4.30
CA ILE A 145 12.06 -8.08 3.91
C ILE A 145 12.14 -9.11 2.79
N ILE A 146 11.36 -10.19 2.90
CA ILE A 146 11.31 -11.24 1.87
C ILE A 146 10.80 -10.64 0.55
N ALA A 147 9.73 -9.84 0.60
CA ALA A 147 9.19 -9.18 -0.59
C ALA A 147 10.22 -8.27 -1.27
N ILE A 148 10.91 -7.43 -0.51
CA ILE A 148 11.96 -6.54 -1.04
C ILE A 148 13.11 -7.35 -1.66
N SER A 149 13.52 -8.46 -1.02
CA SER A 149 14.57 -9.32 -1.55
C SER A 149 14.17 -9.97 -2.89
N ILE A 150 12.93 -10.43 -3.00
CA ILE A 150 12.41 -10.97 -4.26
C ILE A 150 12.34 -9.89 -5.34
N ILE A 151 11.87 -8.69 -4.99
CA ILE A 151 11.83 -7.54 -5.92
C ILE A 151 13.22 -7.26 -6.49
N PHE A 152 14.26 -7.27 -5.67
CA PHE A 152 15.64 -7.06 -6.12
C PHE A 152 16.04 -8.05 -7.23
N PHE A 153 15.79 -9.34 -7.02
CA PHE A 153 16.09 -10.36 -8.04
C PHE A 153 15.18 -10.23 -9.28
N CYS A 154 13.92 -9.86 -9.09
CA CYS A 154 13.00 -9.67 -10.21
C CYS A 154 13.36 -8.46 -11.07
N ILE A 155 13.83 -7.36 -10.49
CA ILE A 155 14.32 -6.19 -11.24
C ILE A 155 15.54 -6.59 -12.07
N PHE A 156 16.45 -7.39 -11.51
CA PHE A 156 17.59 -7.89 -12.25
C PHE A 156 17.17 -8.82 -13.41
N GLY A 157 16.25 -9.75 -13.16
CA GLY A 157 15.65 -10.60 -14.20
C GLY A 157 14.93 -9.82 -15.29
N TYR A 158 14.16 -8.79 -14.90
CA TYR A 158 13.51 -7.86 -15.82
C TYR A 158 14.51 -7.14 -16.74
N TRP A 159 15.63 -6.69 -16.19
CA TRP A 159 16.67 -6.01 -16.96
C TRP A 159 17.33 -6.95 -17.98
N GLN A 160 17.64 -8.18 -17.60
CA GLN A 160 18.31 -9.17 -18.47
C GLN A 160 17.39 -9.77 -19.54
N SER A 161 16.09 -9.74 -19.32
CA SER A 161 15.13 -10.41 -20.22
C SER A 161 14.86 -9.58 -21.47
N GLU A 162 14.90 -10.21 -22.64
CA GLU A 162 14.57 -9.60 -23.94
C GLU A 162 13.17 -10.02 -24.44
N SER A 163 12.63 -11.11 -23.91
CA SER A 163 11.32 -11.63 -24.29
C SER A 163 10.20 -10.91 -23.55
N LEU A 164 9.14 -10.51 -24.28
CA LEU A 164 7.95 -9.88 -23.72
C LEU A 164 7.35 -10.70 -22.57
N LEU A 165 7.30 -12.02 -22.68
CA LEU A 165 6.73 -12.90 -21.67
C LEU A 165 7.48 -12.79 -20.34
N TRP A 166 8.80 -12.89 -20.37
CA TRP A 166 9.62 -12.81 -19.15
C TRP A 166 9.62 -11.40 -18.55
N VAL A 167 9.68 -10.36 -19.39
CA VAL A 167 9.59 -8.98 -18.96
C VAL A 167 8.26 -8.71 -18.26
N THR A 168 7.15 -9.15 -18.85
CA THR A 168 5.80 -9.04 -18.27
C THR A 168 5.68 -9.82 -16.97
N PHE A 169 6.24 -11.03 -16.93
CA PHE A 169 6.23 -11.88 -15.74
C PHE A 169 6.98 -11.22 -14.56
N PHE A 170 8.20 -10.75 -14.79
CA PHE A 170 8.96 -10.05 -13.73
C PHE A 170 8.30 -8.74 -13.32
N ALA A 171 7.77 -7.97 -14.27
CA ALA A 171 7.03 -6.75 -13.97
C ALA A 171 5.80 -7.03 -13.10
N ALA A 172 5.03 -8.08 -13.41
CA ALA A 172 3.87 -8.48 -12.62
C ALA A 172 4.26 -8.91 -11.19
N ILE A 173 5.36 -9.65 -11.02
CA ILE A 173 5.85 -10.02 -9.68
C ILE A 173 6.26 -8.77 -8.90
N VAL A 174 6.99 -7.84 -9.50
CA VAL A 174 7.36 -6.57 -8.85
C VAL A 174 6.11 -5.80 -8.47
N GLY A 175 5.13 -5.66 -9.38
CA GLY A 175 3.84 -5.02 -9.10
C GLY A 175 3.09 -5.67 -7.95
N CYS A 176 3.05 -7.00 -7.89
CA CYS A 176 2.43 -7.74 -6.81
C CYS A 176 3.16 -7.52 -5.47
N LEU A 177 4.47 -7.56 -5.44
CA LEU A 177 5.23 -7.55 -4.20
C LEU A 177 5.49 -6.15 -3.63
N ILE A 178 5.49 -5.10 -4.47
CA ILE A 178 5.85 -3.73 -4.04
C ILE A 178 4.88 -3.15 -3.01
N TYR A 179 3.61 -3.57 -3.04
CA TYR A 179 2.60 -3.11 -2.10
C TYR A 179 2.66 -3.81 -0.74
N ILE A 180 3.32 -4.96 -0.66
CA ILE A 180 3.46 -5.72 0.60
C ILE A 180 4.25 -4.91 1.65
N PRO A 181 5.50 -4.47 1.39
CA PRO A 181 6.25 -3.69 2.38
C PRO A 181 5.59 -2.34 2.67
N GLN A 182 4.99 -1.69 1.65
CA GLN A 182 4.28 -0.44 1.84
C GLN A 182 3.09 -0.58 2.80
N PHE A 183 2.23 -1.59 2.58
CA PHE A 183 1.08 -1.85 3.45
C PHE A 183 1.52 -2.24 4.87
N LEU A 184 2.49 -3.16 4.99
CA LEU A 184 2.93 -3.64 6.29
C LEU A 184 3.67 -2.56 7.11
N ALA A 185 4.44 -1.69 6.46
CA ALA A 185 5.07 -0.55 7.12
C ALA A 185 4.04 0.44 7.65
N SER A 186 3.03 0.78 6.85
CA SER A 186 1.97 1.71 7.25
C SER A 186 1.16 1.21 8.45
N VAL A 187 0.86 -0.09 8.51
CA VAL A 187 0.08 -0.67 9.62
C VAL A 187 0.92 -0.85 10.89
N GLN A 188 2.25 -0.89 10.78
CA GLN A 188 3.13 -0.99 11.95
C GLN A 188 3.27 0.34 12.70
N THR A 189 2.95 1.45 12.06
CA THR A 189 3.00 2.80 12.65
C THR A 189 1.69 3.21 13.32
N MET A 190 0.64 2.44 13.18
CA MET A 190 -0.64 2.60 13.87
C MET A 190 -0.65 1.83 15.20
#